data_8ee3c16a1795d08eff6f4c743df1d5d0
#
_entry.id   8ee3c16a1795d08eff6f4c743df1d5d0
#
_cell.length_a   1.000
_cell.length_b   1.000
_cell.length_c   1.000
_cell.angle_alpha   90.00
_cell.angle_beta   90.00
_cell.angle_gamma   90.00
#
_symmetry.space_group_name_H-M   'P 1'
#
loop_
_entity.id
_entity.type
_entity.pdbx_description
1 polymer ?
#
loop_
_entity_poly.entity_id
_entity_poly.type
_entity_poly.pdbx_seq_one_letter_code
_entity_poly.pdbx_strand_id
1 'polypeptide(L)'
;MHEMTSDVRHLTTDELLAGLDEIRRSPKDEGILALIVRRPTIDAREILERAALDLQEGLVGDSWSLRGSSRSIDGGPHPLMQLNIMNARAVALVAQSPHRWPLAGDQLFVDLDLSGANLPPGTRLSIGSAVIEVTPEPHTGCAKFVSRFGVDAMKFVNSTVGRELNLRGINARVVRPGDIHVGDLVRKTE
;
A
#
# COMPACT_ATOMS: atom_id res chain seq x y z
N MET A 1 -18.15 24.54 -10.85
CA MET A 1 -18.71 23.21 -10.55
C MET A 1 -18.18 22.83 -9.16
N HIS A 2 -19.02 22.97 -8.13
CA HIS A 2 -18.64 22.70 -6.74
C HIS A 2 -18.48 21.18 -6.61
N GLU A 3 -17.27 20.71 -6.34
CA GLU A 3 -17.05 19.37 -5.82
C GLU A 3 -17.74 19.31 -4.45
N MET A 4 -18.78 18.51 -4.37
CA MET A 4 -19.38 18.11 -3.11
C MET A 4 -18.34 17.26 -2.38
N THR A 5 -17.55 17.85 -1.49
CA THR A 5 -16.90 17.13 -0.41
C THR A 5 -18.03 16.57 0.46
N SER A 6 -18.47 15.36 0.14
CA SER A 6 -19.33 14.62 1.06
C SER A 6 -18.51 14.48 2.34
N ASP A 7 -19.05 15.01 3.42
CA ASP A 7 -18.49 14.90 4.77
C ASP A 7 -18.51 13.42 5.16
N VAL A 8 -17.44 12.71 4.78
CA VAL A 8 -17.35 11.25 5.02
C VAL A 8 -17.02 11.05 6.48
N ARG A 9 -18.01 10.55 7.23
CA ARG A 9 -17.81 10.16 8.61
C ARG A 9 -16.69 9.14 8.74
N HIS A 10 -15.68 9.44 9.55
CA HIS A 10 -14.65 8.48 9.88
C HIS A 10 -15.21 7.36 10.78
N LEU A 11 -14.74 6.13 10.58
CA LEU A 11 -15.14 5.00 11.43
C LEU A 11 -14.54 5.14 12.83
N THR A 12 -15.30 4.69 13.82
CA THR A 12 -14.85 4.54 15.20
C THR A 12 -13.93 3.33 15.36
N THR A 13 -13.19 3.27 16.46
CA THR A 13 -12.34 2.12 16.79
C THR A 13 -13.13 0.81 16.80
N ASP A 14 -14.34 0.78 17.36
CA ASP A 14 -15.17 -0.43 17.43
C ASP A 14 -15.62 -0.90 16.04
N GLU A 15 -16.00 0.02 15.15
CA GLU A 15 -16.35 -0.27 13.77
C GLU A 15 -15.15 -0.84 12.98
N LEU A 16 -13.97 -0.28 13.21
CA LEU A 16 -12.73 -0.77 12.59
C LEU A 16 -12.36 -2.17 13.10
N LEU A 17 -12.47 -2.42 14.41
CA LEU A 17 -12.22 -3.73 14.99
C LEU A 17 -13.21 -4.79 14.48
N ALA A 18 -14.46 -4.43 14.26
CA ALA A 18 -15.48 -5.32 13.69
C ALA A 18 -15.12 -5.77 12.24
N GLY A 19 -14.32 -5.01 11.51
CA GLY A 19 -13.86 -5.35 10.16
C GLY A 19 -12.64 -6.27 10.10
N LEU A 20 -11.98 -6.58 11.22
CA LEU A 20 -10.73 -7.36 11.25
C LEU A 20 -10.87 -8.77 10.66
N ASP A 21 -11.98 -9.44 10.90
CA ASP A 21 -12.16 -10.82 10.46
C ASP A 21 -12.20 -10.92 8.92
N GLU A 22 -12.74 -9.91 8.25
CA GLU A 22 -12.70 -9.86 6.79
C GLU A 22 -11.27 -9.67 6.26
N ILE A 23 -10.48 -8.84 6.91
CA ILE A 23 -9.07 -8.65 6.55
C ILE A 23 -8.28 -9.95 6.76
N ARG A 24 -8.50 -10.67 7.87
CA ARG A 24 -7.86 -11.95 8.17
C ARG A 24 -8.18 -13.08 7.18
N ARG A 25 -9.27 -12.94 6.43
CA ARG A 25 -9.64 -13.86 5.33
C ARG A 25 -8.89 -13.58 4.03
N SER A 26 -7.98 -12.62 3.99
CA SER A 26 -7.14 -12.37 2.82
C SER A 26 -6.39 -13.64 2.43
N PRO A 27 -6.28 -13.97 1.13
CA PRO A 27 -5.55 -15.15 0.66
C PRO A 27 -4.07 -15.06 1.05
N LYS A 28 -3.44 -16.21 1.36
CA LYS A 28 -2.05 -16.27 1.83
C LYS A 28 -1.04 -16.50 0.73
N ASP A 29 -1.40 -17.27 -0.30
CA ASP A 29 -0.44 -17.75 -1.30
C ASP A 29 -0.62 -17.08 -2.66
N GLU A 30 -1.85 -16.81 -3.03
CA GLU A 30 -2.21 -16.22 -4.31
C GLU A 30 -3.28 -15.15 -4.11
N GLY A 31 -2.94 -13.92 -4.36
CA GLY A 31 -3.81 -12.76 -4.29
C GLY A 31 -3.98 -12.08 -5.64
N ILE A 32 -4.63 -10.93 -5.64
CA ILE A 32 -4.92 -10.15 -6.84
C ILE A 32 -4.45 -8.71 -6.64
N LEU A 33 -3.84 -8.13 -7.66
CA LEU A 33 -3.57 -6.69 -7.75
C LEU A 33 -4.88 -5.96 -8.04
N ALA A 34 -5.44 -5.33 -7.00
CA ALA A 34 -6.76 -4.71 -7.08
C ALA A 34 -6.72 -3.26 -7.61
N LEU A 35 -5.63 -2.53 -7.37
CA LEU A 35 -5.50 -1.14 -7.80
C LEU A 35 -4.02 -0.76 -7.94
N ILE A 36 -3.72 0.06 -8.96
CA ILE A 36 -2.43 0.70 -9.17
C ILE A 36 -2.63 2.22 -9.10
N VAL A 37 -1.83 2.89 -8.27
CA VAL A 37 -1.87 4.35 -8.12
C VAL A 37 -0.48 4.93 -8.31
N ARG A 38 -0.32 5.79 -9.30
CA ARG A 38 0.89 6.59 -9.49
C ARG A 38 0.75 7.94 -8.79
N ARG A 39 1.82 8.41 -8.18
CA ARG A 39 1.90 9.69 -7.47
C ARG A 39 2.91 10.60 -8.19
N PRO A 40 2.54 11.21 -9.33
CA PRO A 40 3.50 11.95 -10.16
C PRO A 40 4.08 13.17 -9.46
N THR A 41 3.28 13.80 -8.59
CA THR A 41 3.72 14.93 -7.74
C THR A 41 3.12 14.83 -6.34
N ILE A 42 3.48 15.74 -5.45
CA ILE A 42 2.90 15.83 -4.10
C ILE A 42 1.39 15.98 -4.21
N ASP A 43 0.68 15.12 -3.47
CA ASP A 43 -0.79 15.06 -3.41
C ASP A 43 -1.53 14.73 -4.72
N ALA A 44 -0.84 14.58 -5.86
CA ALA A 44 -1.42 14.03 -7.07
C ALA A 44 -1.57 12.51 -6.99
N ARG A 45 -2.65 11.98 -7.58
CA ARG A 45 -2.97 10.55 -7.64
C ARG A 45 -3.55 10.23 -9.01
N GLU A 46 -2.93 9.26 -9.68
CA GLU A 46 -3.40 8.75 -10.96
C GLU A 46 -3.69 7.27 -10.82
N ILE A 47 -4.92 6.87 -11.12
CA ILE A 47 -5.33 5.46 -11.15
C ILE A 47 -4.94 4.90 -12.51
N LEU A 48 -4.24 3.78 -12.52
CA LEU A 48 -3.74 3.12 -13.72
C LEU A 48 -4.30 1.70 -13.85
N GLU A 49 -4.66 1.31 -15.07
CA GLU A 49 -5.00 -0.08 -15.41
C GLU A 49 -3.75 -0.95 -15.59
N ARG A 50 -2.65 -0.33 -16.00
CA ARG A 50 -1.36 -0.97 -16.21
C ARG A 50 -0.22 -0.02 -15.87
N ALA A 51 0.93 -0.57 -15.46
CA ALA A 51 2.14 0.19 -15.20
C ALA A 51 3.38 -0.67 -15.42
N ALA A 52 4.53 -0.03 -15.55
CA ALA A 52 5.82 -0.70 -15.53
C ALA A 52 6.48 -0.53 -14.15
N LEU A 53 7.13 -1.58 -13.68
CA LEU A 53 8.03 -1.56 -12.53
C LEU A 53 9.48 -1.61 -13.03
N ASP A 54 10.31 -0.71 -12.49
CA ASP A 54 11.71 -0.55 -12.86
C ASP A 54 12.62 -0.60 -11.63
N LEU A 55 13.85 -1.08 -11.81
CA LEU A 55 14.82 -1.24 -10.71
C LEU A 55 15.23 0.09 -10.06
N GLN A 56 15.24 1.18 -10.82
CA GLN A 56 15.68 2.50 -10.35
C GLN A 56 14.54 3.42 -9.99
N GLU A 57 13.43 3.37 -10.75
CA GLU A 57 12.28 4.24 -10.54
C GLU A 57 11.20 3.65 -9.63
N GLY A 58 11.20 2.33 -9.42
CA GLY A 58 10.08 1.64 -8.77
C GLY A 58 8.88 1.58 -9.70
N LEU A 59 7.77 2.22 -9.35
CA LEU A 59 6.65 2.43 -10.27
C LEU A 59 7.02 3.58 -11.22
N VAL A 60 7.14 3.28 -12.50
CA VAL A 60 7.57 4.26 -13.52
C VAL A 60 6.65 5.47 -13.53
N GLY A 61 7.26 6.67 -13.44
CA GLY A 61 6.57 7.95 -13.36
C GLY A 61 6.00 8.31 -11.99
N ASP A 62 6.20 7.48 -10.96
CA ASP A 62 5.94 7.87 -9.56
C ASP A 62 7.04 8.82 -9.06
N SER A 63 6.70 9.72 -8.17
CA SER A 63 7.63 10.70 -7.62
C SER A 63 8.61 10.14 -6.58
N TRP A 64 8.57 8.83 -6.27
CA TRP A 64 9.46 8.26 -5.24
C TRP A 64 10.93 8.55 -5.52
N SER A 65 11.40 8.32 -6.74
CA SER A 65 12.80 8.53 -7.15
C SER A 65 13.25 9.99 -7.09
N LEU A 66 12.30 10.92 -7.11
CA LEU A 66 12.55 12.37 -7.06
C LEU A 66 12.45 12.94 -5.63
N ARG A 67 11.97 12.15 -4.68
CA ARG A 67 11.77 12.58 -3.29
C ARG A 67 12.91 12.12 -2.41
N GLY A 68 13.52 13.07 -1.72
CA GLY A 68 14.46 12.75 -0.64
C GLY A 68 13.78 12.09 0.56
N SER A 69 14.56 11.37 1.34
CA SER A 69 14.14 10.76 2.59
C SER A 69 15.10 11.17 3.71
N SER A 70 14.55 11.60 4.84
CA SER A 70 15.33 11.84 6.06
C SER A 70 15.95 10.54 6.62
N ARG A 71 15.52 9.38 6.15
CA ARG A 71 16.06 8.07 6.52
C ARG A 71 17.21 7.61 5.61
N SER A 72 17.47 8.32 4.50
CA SER A 72 18.58 8.03 3.59
C SER A 72 19.83 8.78 4.04
N ILE A 73 20.99 8.13 3.97
CA ILE A 73 22.28 8.69 4.38
C ILE A 73 22.67 9.89 3.49
N ASP A 74 22.33 9.83 2.21
CA ASP A 74 22.63 10.84 1.20
C ASP A 74 21.50 11.85 0.98
N GLY A 75 20.39 11.72 1.72
CA GLY A 75 19.18 12.53 1.55
C GLY A 75 18.37 12.21 0.28
N GLY A 76 18.78 11.21 -0.50
CA GLY A 76 18.06 10.71 -1.67
C GLY A 76 16.84 9.85 -1.33
N PRO A 77 16.18 9.24 -2.33
CA PRO A 77 15.08 8.31 -2.09
C PRO A 77 15.58 7.08 -1.32
N HIS A 78 14.78 6.61 -0.37
CA HIS A 78 15.17 5.44 0.43
C HIS A 78 14.95 4.14 -0.36
N PRO A 79 16.01 3.37 -0.70
CA PRO A 79 15.90 2.22 -1.61
C PRO A 79 14.96 1.11 -1.11
N LEU A 80 14.84 0.96 0.20
CA LEU A 80 13.97 -0.04 0.82
C LEU A 80 12.50 0.42 0.96
N MET A 81 12.18 1.64 0.51
CA MET A 81 10.83 2.22 0.52
C MET A 81 10.34 2.57 -0.89
N GLN A 82 10.82 1.85 -1.89
CA GLN A 82 10.57 2.13 -3.30
C GLN A 82 9.11 1.96 -3.68
N LEU A 83 8.46 0.93 -3.13
CA LEU A 83 7.03 0.64 -3.31
C LEU A 83 6.34 0.58 -1.97
N ASN A 84 5.16 1.20 -1.88
CA ASN A 84 4.25 1.07 -0.75
C ASN A 84 3.05 0.23 -1.19
N ILE A 85 2.74 -0.82 -0.43
CA ILE A 85 1.70 -1.80 -0.77
C ILE A 85 0.76 -1.92 0.41
N MET A 86 -0.55 -1.81 0.16
CA MET A 86 -1.58 -1.95 1.19
C MET A 86 -2.55 -3.07 0.86
N ASN A 87 -3.04 -3.77 1.88
CA ASN A 87 -4.07 -4.79 1.73
C ASN A 87 -5.38 -4.14 1.26
N ALA A 88 -6.00 -4.70 0.21
CA ALA A 88 -7.21 -4.16 -0.40
C ALA A 88 -8.41 -4.16 0.56
N ARG A 89 -8.53 -5.16 1.44
CA ARG A 89 -9.61 -5.23 2.43
C ARG A 89 -9.40 -4.22 3.56
N ALA A 90 -8.13 -3.99 3.95
CA ALA A 90 -7.81 -2.98 4.96
C ALA A 90 -8.13 -1.57 4.46
N VAL A 91 -7.73 -1.22 3.24
CA VAL A 91 -8.07 0.09 2.66
C VAL A 91 -9.56 0.22 2.41
N ALA A 92 -10.26 -0.84 1.97
CA ALA A 92 -11.71 -0.82 1.80
C ALA A 92 -12.43 -0.49 3.12
N LEU A 93 -11.97 -1.04 4.23
CA LEU A 93 -12.51 -0.74 5.56
C LEU A 93 -12.28 0.74 5.93
N VAL A 94 -11.03 1.22 5.94
CA VAL A 94 -10.72 2.57 6.43
C VAL A 94 -11.22 3.67 5.49
N ALA A 95 -11.18 3.45 4.19
CA ALA A 95 -11.60 4.42 3.19
C ALA A 95 -13.11 4.41 2.92
N GLN A 96 -13.80 3.32 3.20
CA GLN A 96 -15.25 3.11 3.05
C GLN A 96 -15.77 3.21 1.59
N SER A 97 -15.00 3.81 0.69
CA SER A 97 -15.36 3.99 -0.72
C SER A 97 -14.14 3.75 -1.61
N PRO A 98 -14.29 3.02 -2.73
CA PRO A 98 -13.19 2.77 -3.68
C PRO A 98 -12.50 4.04 -4.19
N HIS A 99 -13.27 5.14 -4.38
CA HIS A 99 -12.73 6.43 -4.82
C HIS A 99 -11.75 7.05 -3.83
N ARG A 100 -11.77 6.62 -2.57
CA ARG A 100 -10.90 7.12 -1.51
C ARG A 100 -9.66 6.26 -1.26
N TRP A 101 -9.56 5.08 -1.87
CA TRP A 101 -8.37 4.22 -1.72
C TRP A 101 -7.07 4.94 -2.08
N PRO A 102 -6.98 5.69 -3.18
CA PRO A 102 -5.74 6.41 -3.53
C PRO A 102 -5.26 7.39 -2.46
N LEU A 103 -6.16 7.85 -1.59
CA LEU A 103 -5.82 8.75 -0.49
C LEU A 103 -4.93 8.08 0.57
N ALA A 104 -4.89 6.74 0.66
CA ALA A 104 -3.95 6.04 1.54
C ALA A 104 -2.50 6.36 1.20
N GLY A 105 -2.21 6.64 -0.07
CA GLY A 105 -0.90 7.09 -0.52
C GLY A 105 0.03 5.96 -0.96
N ASP A 106 -0.48 4.74 -0.99
CA ASP A 106 0.24 3.56 -1.50
C ASP A 106 0.15 3.51 -3.03
N GLN A 107 1.12 2.85 -3.68
CA GLN A 107 1.11 2.64 -5.12
C GLN A 107 0.33 1.39 -5.52
N LEU A 108 0.42 0.32 -4.74
CA LEU A 108 -0.22 -0.95 -5.04
C LEU A 108 -1.19 -1.35 -3.93
N PHE A 109 -2.39 -1.78 -4.33
CA PHE A 109 -3.37 -2.36 -3.42
C PHE A 109 -3.63 -3.80 -3.84
N VAL A 110 -3.40 -4.74 -2.92
CA VAL A 110 -3.46 -6.17 -3.23
C VAL A 110 -4.41 -6.89 -2.27
N ASP A 111 -5.22 -7.80 -2.78
CA ASP A 111 -5.97 -8.73 -1.94
C ASP A 111 -5.09 -9.94 -1.61
N LEU A 112 -4.23 -9.76 -0.63
CA LEU A 112 -3.28 -10.75 -0.13
C LEU A 112 -3.01 -10.49 1.34
N ASP A 113 -2.79 -11.52 2.14
CA ASP A 113 -2.37 -11.41 3.53
C ASP A 113 -0.95 -10.84 3.60
N LEU A 114 -0.84 -9.57 4.02
CA LEU A 114 0.43 -8.85 4.15
C LEU A 114 1.07 -9.00 5.56
N SER A 115 0.52 -9.84 6.42
CA SER A 115 1.05 -10.03 7.78
C SER A 115 2.53 -10.40 7.77
N GLY A 116 3.26 -10.01 8.81
CA GLY A 116 4.66 -10.37 8.97
C GLY A 116 4.91 -11.89 9.05
N ALA A 117 3.92 -12.65 9.52
CA ALA A 117 3.97 -14.11 9.53
C ALA A 117 3.85 -14.71 8.11
N ASN A 118 3.09 -14.07 7.22
CA ASN A 118 2.90 -14.52 5.85
C ASN A 118 3.97 -14.02 4.88
N LEU A 119 4.33 -12.73 5.02
CA LEU A 119 5.29 -12.04 4.15
C LEU A 119 6.43 -11.41 4.97
N PRO A 120 7.30 -12.22 5.60
CA PRO A 120 8.47 -11.66 6.28
C PRO A 120 9.38 -10.91 5.29
N PRO A 121 10.21 -9.95 5.75
CA PRO A 121 11.21 -9.30 4.92
C PRO A 121 12.05 -10.29 4.13
N GLY A 122 12.31 -10.00 2.87
CA GLY A 122 13.00 -10.88 1.91
C GLY A 122 12.06 -11.78 1.10
N THR A 123 10.77 -11.85 1.46
CA THR A 123 9.78 -12.57 0.63
C THR A 123 9.66 -11.90 -0.72
N ARG A 124 9.71 -12.69 -1.79
CA ARG A 124 9.52 -12.23 -3.15
C ARG A 124 8.11 -12.53 -3.64
N LEU A 125 7.56 -11.58 -4.38
CA LEU A 125 6.24 -11.66 -4.98
C LEU A 125 6.36 -11.42 -6.49
N SER A 126 5.79 -12.33 -7.29
CA SER A 126 5.58 -12.08 -8.72
C SER A 126 4.26 -11.36 -8.94
N ILE A 127 4.26 -10.36 -9.80
CA ILE A 127 3.08 -9.60 -10.23
C ILE A 127 3.26 -9.35 -11.74
N GLY A 128 2.37 -9.87 -12.59
CA GLY A 128 2.58 -9.80 -14.03
C GLY A 128 3.93 -10.39 -14.43
N SER A 129 4.77 -9.63 -15.12
CA SER A 129 6.14 -10.04 -15.47
C SER A 129 7.22 -9.54 -14.47
N ALA A 130 6.84 -8.71 -13.52
CA ALA A 130 7.74 -8.16 -12.51
C ALA A 130 7.87 -9.07 -11.28
N VAL A 131 8.96 -8.87 -10.52
CA VAL A 131 9.14 -9.44 -9.18
C VAL A 131 9.57 -8.33 -8.23
N ILE A 132 8.92 -8.28 -7.07
CA ILE A 132 9.24 -7.37 -5.98
C ILE A 132 9.68 -8.15 -4.74
N GLU A 133 10.40 -7.51 -3.84
CA GLU A 133 10.86 -8.09 -2.58
C GLU A 133 10.41 -7.22 -1.41
N VAL A 134 9.78 -7.86 -0.44
CA VAL A 134 9.34 -7.20 0.81
C VAL A 134 10.57 -6.75 1.59
N THR A 135 10.58 -5.49 2.05
CA THR A 135 11.70 -4.93 2.80
C THR A 135 11.40 -4.84 4.30
N PRO A 136 12.44 -4.75 5.15
CA PRO A 136 12.25 -4.65 6.60
C PRO A 136 11.78 -3.27 7.08
N GLU A 137 11.72 -2.26 6.19
CA GLU A 137 11.30 -0.92 6.58
C GLU A 137 9.82 -0.89 7.00
N PRO A 138 9.50 -0.40 8.21
CA PRO A 138 8.12 -0.34 8.67
C PRO A 138 7.34 0.71 7.89
N HIS A 139 6.09 0.36 7.53
CA HIS A 139 5.12 1.29 6.97
C HIS A 139 4.06 1.61 8.04
N THR A 140 4.05 2.86 8.52
CA THR A 140 3.20 3.30 9.62
C THR A 140 2.25 4.41 9.19
N GLY A 141 1.11 4.54 9.88
CA GLY A 141 0.18 5.65 9.72
C GLY A 141 0.83 6.96 10.22
N CYS A 142 0.59 8.04 9.49
CA CYS A 142 1.15 9.36 9.75
C CYS A 142 0.06 10.44 9.81
N ALA A 143 0.45 11.70 10.03
CA ALA A 143 -0.48 12.83 10.10
C ALA A 143 -1.37 12.98 8.85
N LYS A 144 -0.83 12.70 7.65
CA LYS A 144 -1.64 12.69 6.41
C LYS A 144 -2.70 11.59 6.43
N PHE A 145 -2.41 10.44 7.01
CA PHE A 145 -3.39 9.35 7.16
C PHE A 145 -4.51 9.76 8.11
N VAL A 146 -4.18 10.45 9.22
CA VAL A 146 -5.17 11.02 10.15
C VAL A 146 -6.11 11.99 9.45
N SER A 147 -5.57 12.94 8.67
CA SER A 147 -6.39 13.95 8.00
C SER A 147 -7.37 13.35 6.97
N ARG A 148 -7.06 12.16 6.45
CA ARG A 148 -7.85 11.49 5.40
C ARG A 148 -8.85 10.49 5.94
N PHE A 149 -8.49 9.77 6.99
CA PHE A 149 -9.25 8.62 7.51
C PHE A 149 -9.58 8.72 9.01
N GLY A 150 -9.12 9.75 9.70
CA GLY A 150 -9.37 9.98 11.11
C GLY A 150 -8.32 9.37 12.05
N VAL A 151 -8.37 9.82 13.29
CA VAL A 151 -7.42 9.41 14.32
C VAL A 151 -7.60 7.94 14.72
N ASP A 152 -8.83 7.44 14.72
CA ASP A 152 -9.11 6.04 15.07
C ASP A 152 -8.54 5.08 14.02
N ALA A 153 -8.68 5.41 12.74
CA ALA A 153 -8.05 4.63 11.66
C ALA A 153 -6.52 4.60 11.80
N MET A 154 -5.88 5.73 12.15
CA MET A 154 -4.44 5.78 12.38
C MET A 154 -4.03 4.92 13.59
N LYS A 155 -4.77 5.00 14.71
CA LYS A 155 -4.53 4.16 15.88
C LYS A 155 -4.72 2.67 15.56
N PHE A 156 -5.76 2.34 14.79
CA PHE A 156 -6.06 0.98 14.36
C PHE A 156 -4.92 0.37 13.55
N VAL A 157 -4.45 1.04 12.50
CA VAL A 157 -3.35 0.50 11.67
C VAL A 157 -2.00 0.44 12.40
N ASN A 158 -1.80 1.27 13.43
CA ASN A 158 -0.59 1.31 14.25
C ASN A 158 -0.70 0.50 15.55
N SER A 159 -1.85 -0.12 15.84
CA SER A 159 -2.06 -0.97 17.01
C SER A 159 -1.20 -2.25 16.95
N THR A 160 -1.17 -3.02 18.04
CA THR A 160 -0.47 -4.31 18.06
C THR A 160 -0.96 -5.22 16.94
N VAL A 161 -2.28 -5.42 16.82
CA VAL A 161 -2.86 -6.23 15.74
C VAL A 161 -2.64 -5.59 14.37
N GLY A 162 -2.69 -4.26 14.29
CA GLY A 162 -2.42 -3.52 13.05
C GLY A 162 -1.00 -3.72 12.53
N ARG A 163 -0.02 -3.81 13.42
CA ARG A 163 1.38 -4.10 13.07
C ARG A 163 1.61 -5.56 12.72
N GLU A 164 0.99 -6.49 13.45
CA GLU A 164 1.05 -7.93 13.13
C GLU A 164 0.53 -8.21 11.71
N LEU A 165 -0.61 -7.62 11.37
CA LEU A 165 -1.28 -7.79 10.07
C LEU A 165 -0.76 -6.82 9.00
N ASN A 166 0.18 -5.93 9.32
CA ASN A 166 0.63 -4.86 8.43
C ASN A 166 -0.53 -4.07 7.81
N LEU A 167 -1.52 -3.67 8.63
CA LEU A 167 -2.74 -3.01 8.15
C LEU A 167 -2.47 -1.69 7.44
N ARG A 168 -1.40 -0.96 7.81
CA ARG A 168 -0.98 0.24 7.07
C ARG A 168 -0.31 -0.10 5.75
N GLY A 169 0.17 -1.32 5.61
CA GLY A 169 0.87 -1.79 4.43
C GLY A 169 2.31 -2.23 4.71
N ILE A 170 3.00 -2.58 3.66
CA ILE A 170 4.40 -2.99 3.64
C ILE A 170 5.18 -2.13 2.65
N ASN A 171 6.49 -2.07 2.84
CA ASN A 171 7.43 -1.55 1.86
C ASN A 171 8.03 -2.69 1.04
N ALA A 172 8.31 -2.42 -0.23
CA ALA A 172 8.96 -3.36 -1.13
C ALA A 172 9.90 -2.62 -2.10
N ARG A 173 10.73 -3.40 -2.78
CA ARG A 173 11.59 -2.94 -3.87
C ARG A 173 11.43 -3.84 -5.09
N VAL A 174 11.68 -3.32 -6.27
CA VAL A 174 11.71 -4.10 -7.50
C VAL A 174 13.02 -4.88 -7.57
N VAL A 175 12.94 -6.19 -7.81
CA VAL A 175 14.11 -7.06 -8.00
C VAL A 175 14.18 -7.65 -9.42
N ARG A 176 13.05 -7.67 -10.13
CA ARG A 176 12.99 -7.91 -11.57
C ARG A 176 11.98 -6.93 -12.18
N PRO A 177 12.42 -6.10 -13.16
CA PRO A 177 11.52 -5.16 -13.82
C PRO A 177 10.50 -5.90 -14.68
N GLY A 178 9.37 -5.25 -14.96
CA GLY A 178 8.31 -5.82 -15.80
C GLY A 178 7.03 -5.03 -15.75
N ASP A 179 6.05 -5.48 -16.51
CA ASP A 179 4.73 -4.87 -16.59
C ASP A 179 3.75 -5.53 -15.62
N ILE A 180 2.90 -4.72 -15.04
CA ILE A 180 1.83 -5.12 -14.14
C ILE A 180 0.49 -4.55 -14.60
N HIS A 181 -0.60 -5.31 -14.39
CA HIS A 181 -1.97 -4.89 -14.73
C HIS A 181 -2.90 -5.13 -13.54
N VAL A 182 -3.90 -4.30 -13.39
CA VAL A 182 -5.00 -4.57 -12.47
C VAL A 182 -5.62 -5.92 -12.81
N GLY A 183 -5.81 -6.77 -11.79
CA GLY A 183 -6.26 -8.15 -11.96
C GLY A 183 -5.15 -9.19 -12.07
N ASP A 184 -3.89 -8.79 -12.17
CA ASP A 184 -2.76 -9.73 -12.14
C ASP A 184 -2.71 -10.49 -10.81
N LEU A 185 -2.32 -11.75 -10.90
CA LEU A 185 -2.07 -12.58 -9.73
C LEU A 185 -0.81 -12.12 -9.01
N VAL A 186 -0.90 -12.04 -7.68
CA VAL A 186 0.22 -11.75 -6.80
C VAL A 186 0.58 -13.03 -6.06
N ARG A 187 1.78 -13.58 -6.33
CA ARG A 187 2.20 -14.89 -5.81
C ARG A 187 3.58 -14.81 -5.17
N LYS A 188 3.76 -15.56 -4.08
CA LYS A 188 5.10 -15.82 -3.56
C LYS A 188 5.93 -16.57 -4.61
N THR A 189 7.19 -16.18 -4.75
CA THR A 189 8.18 -16.91 -5.57
C THR A 189 9.28 -17.48 -4.67
N GLU A 190 9.92 -18.53 -5.14
CA GLU A 190 11.13 -19.06 -4.51
C GLU A 190 12.33 -18.12 -4.64
#